data_6910082fae9523e3e9301cf71de0f422
#
_entry.id   6910082fae9523e3e9301cf71de0f422
#
_cell.length_a   1.000
_cell.length_b   1.000
_cell.length_c   1.000
_cell.angle_alpha   90.00
_cell.angle_beta   90.00
_cell.angle_gamma   90.00
#
_symmetry.space_group_name_H-M   'P 1'
#
loop_
_entity.id
_entity.type
_entity.pdbx_description
1 polymer ?
#
loop_
_entity_poly.entity_id
_entity_poly.type
_entity_poly.pdbx_seq_one_letter_code
_entity_poly.pdbx_strand_id
1 'polypeptide(L)'
;QWFYKPGGGALFDLGCYNFTSLCGFLGPVKRVTALVGTAIKERIVDGEMTQVEVDDNAHVLLDFGNEVYGSVTTGFTIQKYGHAPAIELFGLSGSMNMLGDDWAPRGFERWRNEANCWELFEETDPNWPWADGLNHLIDCIHADTPTVTRPEHAYHVLEVMLAAQESSRLGRAVDIESDFPAPQYPVLAAADSRRLHDPS
;
A
#
# COMPACT_ATOMS: atom_id res chain seq x y z
N GLN A 1 5.08 6.14 22.03
CA GLN A 1 4.03 7.16 22.30
C GLN A 1 3.74 8.08 21.09
N TRP A 2 4.74 8.42 20.25
CA TRP A 2 4.60 9.35 19.13
C TRP A 2 3.55 8.92 18.09
N PHE A 3 3.31 7.62 17.90
CA PHE A 3 2.27 7.09 17.00
C PHE A 3 0.87 7.64 17.28
N TYR A 4 0.61 8.03 18.54
CA TYR A 4 -0.70 8.52 19.01
C TYR A 4 -0.77 10.04 19.12
N LYS A 5 0.25 10.75 18.65
CA LYS A 5 0.36 12.21 18.70
C LYS A 5 0.29 12.83 17.30
N PRO A 6 0.02 14.14 17.18
CA PRO A 6 -0.03 14.83 15.89
C PRO A 6 1.19 14.54 15.01
N GLY A 7 0.93 14.12 13.77
CA GLY A 7 1.92 13.61 12.83
C GLY A 7 2.07 12.09 12.79
N GLY A 8 1.46 11.37 13.75
CA GLY A 8 1.29 9.92 13.73
C GLY A 8 -0.10 9.53 13.23
N GLY A 9 -0.61 8.38 13.70
CA GLY A 9 -1.92 7.85 13.33
C GLY A 9 -1.83 6.64 12.41
N ALA A 10 -2.88 5.83 12.42
CA ALA A 10 -2.92 4.59 11.65
C ALA A 10 -2.87 4.83 10.14
N LEU A 11 -3.43 5.94 9.69
CA LEU A 11 -3.45 6.30 8.28
C LEU A 11 -2.04 6.52 7.73
N PHE A 12 -1.18 7.22 8.49
CA PHE A 12 0.20 7.50 8.07
C PHE A 12 1.17 6.36 8.36
N ASP A 13 0.98 5.61 9.44
CA ASP A 13 1.89 4.55 9.86
C ASP A 13 1.67 3.24 9.10
N LEU A 14 0.42 2.83 8.95
CA LEU A 14 0.04 1.58 8.29
C LEU A 14 -0.51 1.81 6.87
N GLY A 15 -1.38 2.79 6.68
CA GLY A 15 -2.02 3.05 5.39
C GLY A 15 -1.03 3.42 4.29
N CYS A 16 0.11 4.03 4.62
CA CYS A 16 1.12 4.43 3.64
C CYS A 16 1.58 3.27 2.74
N TYR A 17 1.67 2.04 3.24
CA TYR A 17 2.02 0.86 2.45
C TYR A 17 0.98 0.55 1.39
N ASN A 18 -0.31 0.55 1.78
CA ASN A 18 -1.42 0.28 0.87
C ASN A 18 -1.57 1.38 -0.19
N PHE A 19 -1.51 2.65 0.22
CA PHE A 19 -1.61 3.77 -0.74
C PHE A 19 -0.45 3.77 -1.73
N THR A 20 0.78 3.54 -1.27
CA THR A 20 1.95 3.46 -2.14
C THR A 20 1.80 2.32 -3.15
N SER A 21 1.38 1.14 -2.71
CA SER A 21 1.19 -0.02 -3.57
C SER A 21 0.07 0.20 -4.59
N LEU A 22 -1.10 0.67 -4.15
CA LEU A 22 -2.23 0.91 -5.05
C LEU A 22 -1.90 1.99 -6.09
N CYS A 23 -1.28 3.09 -5.67
CA CYS A 23 -0.81 4.13 -6.60
C CYS A 23 0.25 3.60 -7.58
N GLY A 24 1.13 2.72 -7.10
CA GLY A 24 2.12 2.05 -7.94
C GLY A 24 1.50 1.14 -9.01
N PHE A 25 0.40 0.45 -8.69
CA PHE A 25 -0.27 -0.47 -9.61
C PHE A 25 -1.27 0.23 -10.55
N LEU A 26 -2.04 1.20 -10.01
CA LEU A 26 -3.19 1.78 -10.69
C LEU A 26 -2.94 3.20 -11.21
N GLY A 27 -1.82 3.82 -10.81
CA GLY A 27 -1.50 5.21 -11.14
C GLY A 27 -2.02 6.21 -10.11
N PRO A 28 -2.04 7.50 -10.43
CA PRO A 28 -2.40 8.54 -9.50
C PRO A 28 -3.91 8.57 -9.21
N VAL A 29 -4.24 8.71 -7.93
CA VAL A 29 -5.60 8.95 -7.44
C VAL A 29 -6.07 10.34 -7.89
N LYS A 30 -7.33 10.44 -8.28
CA LYS A 30 -7.95 11.71 -8.69
C LYS A 30 -8.86 12.29 -7.62
N ARG A 31 -9.44 11.42 -6.78
CA ARG A 31 -10.39 11.86 -5.73
C ARG A 31 -10.46 10.84 -4.60
N VAL A 32 -10.69 11.34 -3.39
CA VAL A 32 -10.77 10.56 -2.15
C VAL A 32 -12.08 10.83 -1.42
N THR A 33 -12.67 9.76 -0.88
CA THR A 33 -13.76 9.84 0.11
C THR A 33 -13.41 8.96 1.29
N ALA A 34 -13.54 9.46 2.52
CA ALA A 34 -13.10 8.69 3.69
C ALA A 34 -13.94 8.92 4.94
N LEU A 35 -13.88 7.93 5.83
CA LEU A 35 -14.23 8.02 7.24
C LEU A 35 -12.96 7.73 8.04
N VAL A 36 -12.51 8.73 8.80
CA VAL A 36 -11.29 8.65 9.61
C VAL A 36 -11.63 9.10 11.03
N GLY A 37 -11.20 8.35 12.02
CA GLY A 37 -11.58 8.66 13.38
C GLY A 37 -10.71 8.01 14.45
N THR A 38 -11.02 8.36 15.72
CA THR A 38 -10.37 7.84 16.91
C THR A 38 -11.39 7.10 17.76
N ALA A 39 -11.38 5.78 17.72
CA ALA A 39 -12.29 4.93 18.50
C ALA A 39 -11.80 4.75 19.94
N ILE A 40 -10.50 4.61 20.15
CA ILE A 40 -9.89 4.38 21.47
C ILE A 40 -9.14 5.66 21.88
N LYS A 41 -9.70 6.39 22.84
CA LYS A 41 -9.18 7.70 23.27
C LYS A 41 -7.96 7.61 24.18
N GLU A 42 -7.78 6.47 24.86
CA GLU A 42 -6.70 6.25 25.82
C GLU A 42 -6.11 4.85 25.62
N ARG A 43 -4.79 4.76 25.65
CA ARG A 43 -4.06 3.49 25.53
C ARG A 43 -2.95 3.42 26.58
N ILE A 44 -2.68 2.21 27.07
CA ILE A 44 -1.49 1.97 27.87
C ILE A 44 -0.32 1.70 26.93
N VAL A 45 0.69 2.56 27.00
CA VAL A 45 1.92 2.47 26.20
C VAL A 45 3.10 2.49 27.16
N ASP A 46 3.92 1.46 27.13
CA ASP A 46 5.08 1.30 28.03
C ASP A 46 4.71 1.40 29.53
N GLY A 47 3.50 0.94 29.88
CA GLY A 47 2.97 0.97 31.25
C GLY A 47 2.33 2.30 31.66
N GLU A 48 2.32 3.31 30.79
CA GLU A 48 1.74 4.63 31.05
C GLU A 48 0.46 4.87 30.22
N MET A 49 -0.52 5.55 30.85
CA MET A 49 -1.74 5.98 30.17
C MET A 49 -1.39 7.10 29.18
N THR A 50 -1.66 6.86 27.90
CA THR A 50 -1.38 7.79 26.81
C THR A 50 -2.67 8.21 26.13
N GLN A 51 -2.90 9.53 26.00
CA GLN A 51 -4.02 10.07 25.23
C GLN A 51 -3.74 9.90 23.74
N VAL A 52 -4.75 9.40 23.00
CA VAL A 52 -4.72 9.25 21.54
C VAL A 52 -5.30 10.52 20.91
N GLU A 53 -4.46 11.29 20.23
CA GLU A 53 -4.79 12.60 19.66
C GLU A 53 -4.96 12.57 18.14
N VAL A 54 -4.78 11.40 17.54
CA VAL A 54 -4.83 11.17 16.08
C VAL A 54 -5.79 10.02 15.75
N ASP A 55 -5.97 9.75 14.46
CA ASP A 55 -6.76 8.64 14.00
C ASP A 55 -6.19 7.29 14.44
N ASP A 56 -7.07 6.36 14.80
CA ASP A 56 -6.73 4.97 15.06
C ASP A 56 -7.48 3.98 14.15
N ASN A 57 -8.36 4.49 13.29
CA ASN A 57 -9.01 3.72 12.23
C ASN A 57 -9.40 4.60 11.06
N ALA A 58 -9.38 4.03 9.84
CA ALA A 58 -9.77 4.70 8.62
C ALA A 58 -10.35 3.71 7.60
N HIS A 59 -11.38 4.17 6.88
CA HIS A 59 -11.93 3.55 5.69
C HIS A 59 -11.91 4.56 4.56
N VAL A 60 -11.19 4.28 3.49
CA VAL A 60 -10.91 5.22 2.41
C VAL A 60 -11.33 4.60 1.07
N LEU A 61 -12.06 5.36 0.28
CA LEU A 61 -12.40 5.06 -1.11
C LEU A 61 -11.58 5.96 -2.03
N LEU A 62 -10.96 5.36 -3.04
CA LEU A 62 -10.08 5.98 -4.01
C LEU A 62 -10.69 5.91 -5.40
N ASP A 63 -10.72 7.03 -6.10
CA ASP A 63 -11.09 7.13 -7.50
C ASP A 63 -9.84 7.46 -8.32
N PHE A 64 -9.39 6.52 -9.15
CA PHE A 64 -8.23 6.67 -10.03
C PHE A 64 -8.61 7.26 -11.41
N GLY A 65 -9.91 7.51 -11.63
CA GLY A 65 -10.44 7.86 -12.94
C GLY A 65 -10.75 6.63 -13.81
N ASN A 66 -11.42 6.86 -14.93
CA ASN A 66 -11.79 5.81 -15.89
C ASN A 66 -12.52 4.60 -15.27
N GLU A 67 -13.33 4.84 -14.24
CA GLU A 67 -14.08 3.81 -13.51
C GLU A 67 -13.18 2.78 -12.79
N VAL A 68 -11.95 3.16 -12.46
CA VAL A 68 -11.03 2.39 -11.62
C VAL A 68 -11.12 2.89 -10.20
N TYR A 69 -11.48 2.01 -9.27
CA TYR A 69 -11.71 2.35 -7.87
C TYR A 69 -10.87 1.45 -6.96
N GLY A 70 -10.52 1.99 -5.80
CA GLY A 70 -9.86 1.26 -4.74
C GLY A 70 -10.49 1.53 -3.38
N SER A 71 -10.23 0.66 -2.42
CA SER A 71 -10.59 0.87 -1.02
C SER A 71 -9.43 0.48 -0.12
N VAL A 72 -9.20 1.27 0.92
CA VAL A 72 -8.21 0.98 1.96
C VAL A 72 -8.91 0.99 3.31
N THR A 73 -8.69 -0.08 4.08
CA THR A 73 -9.09 -0.17 5.48
C THR A 73 -7.84 -0.34 6.32
N THR A 74 -7.60 0.59 7.25
CA THR A 74 -6.42 0.54 8.11
C THR A 74 -6.78 0.97 9.52
N GLY A 75 -6.05 0.47 10.53
CA GLY A 75 -6.31 0.90 11.90
C GLY A 75 -5.51 0.18 12.96
N PHE A 76 -5.13 0.90 14.00
CA PHE A 76 -4.59 0.36 15.25
C PHE A 76 -5.66 -0.37 16.10
N THR A 77 -6.92 -0.34 15.66
CA THR A 77 -8.03 -1.09 16.23
C THR A 77 -8.14 -2.50 15.67
N ILE A 78 -7.46 -2.80 14.56
CA ILE A 78 -7.43 -4.12 13.93
C ILE A 78 -6.37 -4.96 14.64
N GLN A 79 -6.79 -5.80 15.59
CA GLN A 79 -5.87 -6.59 16.40
C GLN A 79 -5.43 -7.90 15.75
N LYS A 80 -6.23 -8.40 14.80
CA LYS A 80 -5.92 -9.60 14.03
C LYS A 80 -6.60 -9.53 12.68
N TYR A 81 -5.81 -9.70 11.64
CA TYR A 81 -6.34 -9.82 10.28
C TYR A 81 -7.16 -11.10 10.14
N GLY A 82 -8.18 -11.04 9.27
CA GLY A 82 -8.88 -12.22 8.80
C GLY A 82 -8.04 -13.04 7.83
N HIS A 83 -8.71 -13.74 6.93
CA HIS A 83 -8.05 -14.50 5.85
C HIS A 83 -7.94 -13.71 4.55
N ALA A 84 -8.40 -12.45 4.52
CA ALA A 84 -8.30 -11.59 3.35
C ALA A 84 -6.83 -11.24 3.09
N PRO A 85 -6.38 -11.26 1.82
CA PRO A 85 -5.07 -10.76 1.45
C PRO A 85 -4.89 -9.29 1.83
N ALA A 86 -3.63 -8.88 2.07
CA ALA A 86 -3.33 -7.49 2.37
C ALA A 86 -3.66 -6.56 1.18
N ILE A 87 -3.51 -7.06 -0.05
CA ILE A 87 -3.92 -6.37 -1.27
C ILE A 87 -4.60 -7.38 -2.21
N GLU A 88 -5.77 -7.00 -2.72
CA GLU A 88 -6.50 -7.71 -3.76
C GLU A 88 -6.70 -6.79 -4.96
N LEU A 89 -6.48 -7.31 -6.16
CA LEU A 89 -6.73 -6.61 -7.42
C LEU A 89 -7.73 -7.41 -8.25
N PHE A 90 -8.75 -6.73 -8.76
CA PHE A 90 -9.79 -7.31 -9.61
C PHE A 90 -9.77 -6.63 -10.96
N GLY A 91 -9.61 -7.42 -12.02
CA GLY A 91 -9.56 -6.92 -13.39
C GLY A 91 -10.45 -7.73 -14.34
N LEU A 92 -10.59 -7.25 -15.57
CA LEU A 92 -11.45 -7.89 -16.59
C LEU A 92 -10.97 -9.30 -16.97
N SER A 93 -9.68 -9.59 -16.90
CA SER A 93 -9.09 -10.87 -17.30
C SER A 93 -8.78 -11.81 -16.13
N GLY A 94 -8.92 -11.32 -14.89
CA GLY A 94 -8.61 -12.11 -13.69
C GLY A 94 -8.51 -11.31 -12.43
N SER A 95 -7.99 -11.94 -11.38
CA SER A 95 -7.76 -11.35 -10.06
C SER A 95 -6.37 -11.69 -9.54
N MET A 96 -5.84 -10.88 -8.64
CA MET A 96 -4.57 -11.13 -7.97
C MET A 96 -4.71 -10.86 -6.48
N ASN A 97 -4.11 -11.72 -5.67
CA ASN A 97 -4.04 -11.59 -4.22
C ASN A 97 -2.58 -11.55 -3.80
N MET A 98 -2.19 -10.56 -3.02
CA MET A 98 -0.86 -10.53 -2.39
C MET A 98 -0.78 -11.58 -1.29
N LEU A 99 0.32 -12.30 -1.21
CA LEU A 99 0.63 -13.21 -0.11
C LEU A 99 1.52 -12.51 0.91
N GLY A 100 1.29 -12.79 2.18
CA GLY A 100 1.99 -12.13 3.29
C GLY A 100 1.39 -10.78 3.66
N ASP A 101 2.17 -9.96 4.33
CA ASP A 101 1.76 -8.62 4.74
C ASP A 101 2.10 -7.60 3.64
N ASP A 102 1.40 -6.46 3.59
CA ASP A 102 1.61 -5.39 2.60
C ASP A 102 3.01 -4.75 2.69
N TRP A 103 3.62 -4.79 3.87
CA TRP A 103 5.00 -4.36 4.12
C TRP A 103 6.03 -5.49 4.00
N ALA A 104 5.59 -6.77 3.93
CA ALA A 104 6.41 -7.98 3.81
C ALA A 104 5.77 -9.00 2.85
N PRO A 105 5.59 -8.66 1.57
CA PRO A 105 4.99 -9.58 0.62
C PRO A 105 5.84 -10.85 0.45
N ARG A 106 5.15 -12.00 0.30
CA ARG A 106 5.77 -13.31 0.07
C ARG A 106 5.40 -13.88 -1.29
N GLY A 107 5.04 -13.01 -2.24
CA GLY A 107 4.58 -13.39 -3.55
C GLY A 107 3.10 -13.04 -3.76
N PHE A 108 2.48 -13.70 -4.70
CA PHE A 108 1.08 -13.48 -5.04
C PHE A 108 0.46 -14.75 -5.64
N GLU A 109 -0.86 -14.82 -5.60
CA GLU A 109 -1.64 -15.75 -6.41
C GLU A 109 -2.44 -14.99 -7.47
N ARG A 110 -2.64 -15.61 -8.63
CA ARG A 110 -3.34 -15.03 -9.76
C ARG A 110 -4.40 -15.97 -10.30
N TRP A 111 -5.62 -15.49 -10.39
CA TRP A 111 -6.68 -16.13 -11.17
C TRP A 111 -6.67 -15.60 -12.59
N ARG A 112 -6.67 -16.49 -13.58
CA ARG A 112 -6.91 -16.14 -14.99
C ARG A 112 -8.23 -16.72 -15.47
N ASN A 113 -9.10 -15.87 -16.02
CA ASN A 113 -10.41 -16.30 -16.52
C ASN A 113 -10.30 -17.36 -17.63
N GLU A 114 -9.30 -17.22 -18.51
CA GLU A 114 -9.08 -18.19 -19.60
C GLU A 114 -8.63 -19.56 -19.09
N ALA A 115 -7.79 -19.59 -18.07
CA ALA A 115 -7.25 -20.82 -17.50
C ALA A 115 -8.23 -21.47 -16.50
N ASN A 116 -9.13 -20.66 -15.93
CA ASN A 116 -10.10 -21.07 -14.90
C ASN A 116 -9.44 -21.76 -13.70
N CYS A 117 -8.28 -21.25 -13.27
CA CYS A 117 -7.54 -21.75 -12.12
C CYS A 117 -6.72 -20.64 -11.45
N TRP A 118 -6.37 -20.86 -10.19
CA TRP A 118 -5.38 -20.06 -9.46
C TRP A 118 -3.98 -20.56 -9.78
N GLU A 119 -3.07 -19.64 -10.00
CA GLU A 119 -1.64 -19.85 -10.15
C GLU A 119 -0.93 -19.20 -8.97
N LEU A 120 -0.03 -19.94 -8.31
CA LEU A 120 0.71 -19.48 -7.14
C LEU A 120 2.13 -19.07 -7.55
N PHE A 121 2.56 -17.89 -7.10
CA PHE A 121 3.91 -17.34 -7.27
C PHE A 121 4.44 -16.95 -5.90
N GLU A 122 5.17 -17.85 -5.25
CA GLU A 122 5.74 -17.60 -3.94
C GLU A 122 7.15 -17.02 -4.05
N GLU A 123 7.43 -16.01 -3.24
CA GLU A 123 8.79 -15.56 -2.96
C GLU A 123 9.41 -16.53 -1.96
N THR A 124 10.56 -17.09 -2.32
CA THR A 124 11.24 -18.09 -1.48
C THR A 124 12.45 -17.52 -0.72
N ASP A 125 12.83 -16.26 -0.95
CA ASP A 125 13.90 -15.63 -0.19
C ASP A 125 13.41 -15.34 1.25
N PRO A 126 13.96 -16.05 2.26
CA PRO A 126 13.55 -15.86 3.65
C PRO A 126 14.12 -14.57 4.26
N ASN A 127 15.03 -13.89 3.54
CA ASN A 127 15.66 -12.68 4.03
C ASN A 127 14.88 -11.47 3.58
N TRP A 128 14.29 -10.78 4.52
CA TRP A 128 13.72 -9.46 4.27
C TRP A 128 14.85 -8.47 3.96
N PRO A 129 14.92 -7.93 2.74
CA PRO A 129 16.00 -7.04 2.37
C PRO A 129 15.70 -5.59 2.78
N TRP A 130 15.73 -5.29 4.07
CA TRP A 130 15.51 -3.93 4.60
C TRP A 130 16.34 -2.84 3.92
N ALA A 131 17.50 -3.23 3.36
CA ALA A 131 18.41 -2.31 2.70
C ALA A 131 18.15 -2.16 1.19
N ASP A 132 17.24 -2.92 0.58
CA ASP A 132 17.06 -2.93 -0.88
C ASP A 132 16.63 -1.57 -1.43
N GLY A 133 15.76 -0.86 -0.73
CA GLY A 133 15.39 0.49 -1.12
C GLY A 133 16.58 1.45 -1.12
N LEU A 134 17.48 1.33 -0.14
CA LEU A 134 18.71 2.12 -0.08
C LEU A 134 19.71 1.70 -1.18
N ASN A 135 19.90 0.40 -1.38
CA ASN A 135 20.75 -0.13 -2.44
C ASN A 135 20.27 0.34 -3.81
N HIS A 136 18.96 0.23 -4.07
CA HIS A 136 18.34 0.74 -5.29
C HIS A 136 18.57 2.25 -5.49
N LEU A 137 18.43 3.05 -4.45
CA LEU A 137 18.73 4.48 -4.52
C LEU A 137 20.20 4.75 -4.89
N ILE A 138 21.15 4.02 -4.28
CA ILE A 138 22.59 4.13 -4.58
C ILE A 138 22.86 3.76 -6.04
N ASP A 139 22.28 2.66 -6.51
CA ASP A 139 22.44 2.20 -7.90
C ASP A 139 21.88 3.24 -8.89
N CYS A 140 20.73 3.82 -8.59
CA CYS A 140 20.13 4.88 -9.41
C CYS A 140 21.02 6.13 -9.46
N ILE A 141 21.62 6.53 -8.33
CA ILE A 141 22.57 7.67 -8.28
C ILE A 141 23.80 7.38 -9.14
N HIS A 142 24.39 6.17 -9.05
CA HIS A 142 25.56 5.80 -9.84
C HIS A 142 25.26 5.70 -11.34
N ALA A 143 24.06 5.24 -11.70
CA ALA A 143 23.63 5.09 -13.08
C ALA A 143 23.00 6.35 -13.70
N ASP A 144 22.82 7.43 -12.91
CA ASP A 144 22.08 8.64 -13.30
C ASP A 144 20.66 8.31 -13.82
N THR A 145 19.98 7.40 -13.13
CA THR A 145 18.62 6.96 -13.47
C THR A 145 17.65 7.28 -12.35
N PRO A 146 16.36 7.49 -12.65
CA PRO A 146 15.36 7.71 -11.62
C PRO A 146 15.07 6.43 -10.83
N THR A 147 14.70 6.58 -9.57
CA THR A 147 14.20 5.48 -8.73
C THR A 147 12.84 4.97 -9.22
N VAL A 148 12.51 3.71 -8.92
CA VAL A 148 11.17 3.13 -9.23
C VAL A 148 10.08 3.94 -8.53
N THR A 149 10.20 4.12 -7.21
CA THR A 149 9.33 5.03 -6.47
C THR A 149 9.97 6.41 -6.46
N ARG A 150 9.39 7.33 -7.22
CA ARG A 150 9.87 8.70 -7.35
C ARG A 150 9.41 9.59 -6.19
N PRO A 151 10.10 10.72 -5.91
CA PRO A 151 9.64 11.70 -4.93
C PRO A 151 8.22 12.19 -5.18
N GLU A 152 7.83 12.37 -6.46
CA GLU A 152 6.48 12.78 -6.86
C GLU A 152 5.43 11.74 -6.46
N HIS A 153 5.75 10.45 -6.54
CA HIS A 153 4.86 9.37 -6.07
C HIS A 153 4.69 9.45 -4.55
N ALA A 154 5.77 9.62 -3.80
CA ALA A 154 5.71 9.76 -2.35
C ALA A 154 4.92 11.01 -1.92
N TYR A 155 5.12 12.13 -2.61
CA TYR A 155 4.34 13.36 -2.40
C TYR A 155 2.84 13.15 -2.65
N HIS A 156 2.51 12.46 -3.76
CA HIS A 156 1.14 12.14 -4.11
C HIS A 156 0.46 11.27 -3.04
N VAL A 157 1.14 10.23 -2.56
CA VAL A 157 0.63 9.37 -1.48
C VAL A 157 0.38 10.17 -0.20
N LEU A 158 1.27 11.10 0.13
CA LEU A 158 1.05 12.00 1.28
C LEU A 158 -0.18 12.87 1.09
N GLU A 159 -0.37 13.46 -0.09
CA GLU A 159 -1.57 14.25 -0.40
C GLU A 159 -2.85 13.40 -0.28
N VAL A 160 -2.85 12.18 -0.80
CA VAL A 160 -3.99 11.24 -0.69
C VAL A 160 -4.36 10.97 0.77
N MET A 161 -3.37 10.75 1.64
CA MET A 161 -3.61 10.53 3.07
C MET A 161 -4.16 11.79 3.77
N LEU A 162 -3.62 12.96 3.47
CA LEU A 162 -4.13 14.24 3.99
C LEU A 162 -5.54 14.52 3.48
N ALA A 163 -5.82 14.25 2.20
CA ALA A 163 -7.14 14.39 1.62
C ALA A 163 -8.16 13.42 2.23
N ALA A 164 -7.75 12.23 2.67
CA ALA A 164 -8.62 11.30 3.39
C ALA A 164 -9.06 11.89 4.75
N GLN A 165 -8.15 12.50 5.51
CA GLN A 165 -8.49 13.19 6.75
C GLN A 165 -9.42 14.38 6.48
N GLU A 166 -9.13 15.17 5.45
CA GLU A 166 -9.95 16.32 5.07
C GLU A 166 -11.34 15.90 4.57
N SER A 167 -11.43 14.83 3.77
CA SER A 167 -12.71 14.25 3.31
C SER A 167 -13.58 13.84 4.48
N SER A 168 -13.02 13.17 5.48
CA SER A 168 -13.73 12.77 6.69
C SER A 168 -14.22 13.98 7.49
N ARG A 169 -13.37 15.01 7.62
CA ARG A 169 -13.72 16.25 8.33
C ARG A 169 -14.84 17.04 7.64
N LEU A 170 -14.82 17.08 6.31
CA LEU A 170 -15.80 17.82 5.49
C LEU A 170 -17.09 17.02 5.22
N GLY A 171 -17.06 15.70 5.37
CA GLY A 171 -18.16 14.80 5.01
C GLY A 171 -18.45 14.77 3.51
N ARG A 172 -17.42 14.99 2.67
CA ARG A 172 -17.53 14.97 1.21
C ARG A 172 -16.22 14.52 0.55
N ALA A 173 -16.30 14.17 -0.73
CA ALA A 173 -15.12 13.86 -1.53
C ALA A 173 -14.17 15.07 -1.66
N VAL A 174 -12.86 14.80 -1.77
CA VAL A 174 -11.79 15.76 -1.99
C VAL A 174 -11.03 15.35 -3.24
N ASP A 175 -10.86 16.29 -4.16
CA ASP A 175 -10.06 16.10 -5.38
C ASP A 175 -8.55 16.19 -5.05
N ILE A 176 -7.73 15.40 -5.75
CA ILE A 176 -6.27 15.39 -5.63
C ILE A 176 -5.65 16.21 -6.76
N GLU A 177 -4.71 17.06 -6.42
CA GLU A 177 -4.07 17.96 -7.38
C GLU A 177 -2.76 17.41 -7.94
N SER A 178 -1.99 16.66 -7.13
CA SER A 178 -0.73 16.10 -7.55
C SER A 178 -0.89 14.96 -8.55
N ASP A 179 0.18 14.72 -9.29
CA ASP A 179 0.31 13.64 -10.26
C ASP A 179 1.75 13.10 -10.21
N PHE A 180 1.98 11.93 -10.75
CA PHE A 180 3.32 11.36 -10.86
C PHE A 180 3.43 10.45 -12.08
N PRO A 181 4.64 10.32 -12.68
CA PRO A 181 4.85 9.42 -13.80
C PRO A 181 4.75 7.96 -13.36
N ALA A 182 4.16 7.11 -14.21
CA ALA A 182 4.04 5.69 -13.93
C ALA A 182 5.40 5.08 -13.53
N PRO A 183 5.45 4.25 -12.48
CA PRO A 183 6.68 3.56 -12.08
C PRO A 183 7.22 2.71 -13.21
N GLN A 184 8.55 2.74 -13.40
CA GLN A 184 9.24 1.87 -14.35
C GLN A 184 9.82 0.69 -13.60
N TYR A 185 9.10 -0.43 -13.62
CA TYR A 185 9.60 -1.66 -13.00
C TYR A 185 10.66 -2.32 -13.89
N PRO A 186 11.75 -2.86 -13.32
CA PRO A 186 12.70 -3.63 -14.08
C PRO A 186 11.97 -4.84 -14.69
N VAL A 187 12.14 -5.04 -15.99
CA VAL A 187 11.65 -6.26 -16.65
C VAL A 187 12.53 -7.40 -16.16
N LEU A 188 11.99 -8.27 -15.32
CA LEU A 188 12.67 -9.50 -14.95
C LEU A 188 12.94 -10.30 -16.24
N ALA A 189 14.20 -10.60 -16.52
CA ALA A 189 14.57 -11.38 -17.69
C ALA A 189 13.84 -12.73 -17.63
N ALA A 190 13.26 -13.18 -18.76
CA ALA A 190 12.46 -14.38 -18.85
C ALA A 190 13.18 -15.68 -18.38
N ALA A 191 14.48 -15.61 -18.09
CA ALA A 191 15.29 -16.69 -17.53
C ALA A 191 15.01 -16.97 -16.04
N ASP A 192 14.54 -15.99 -15.27
CA ASP A 192 14.28 -16.21 -13.84
C ASP A 192 12.90 -16.83 -13.56
N SER A 193 11.97 -16.73 -14.49
CA SER A 193 10.66 -17.39 -14.35
C SER A 193 10.72 -18.93 -14.44
N ARG A 194 11.83 -19.51 -14.86
CA ARG A 194 12.01 -20.97 -14.98
C ARG A 194 12.66 -21.63 -13.75
N ARG A 195 13.16 -20.86 -12.80
CA ARG A 195 13.76 -21.42 -11.57
C ARG A 195 12.72 -21.86 -10.52
N LEU A 196 11.44 -21.58 -10.74
CA LEU A 196 10.38 -21.90 -9.79
C LEU A 196 9.82 -23.34 -9.92
N HIS A 197 10.33 -24.17 -10.85
CA HIS A 197 9.89 -25.55 -11.02
C HIS A 197 11.02 -26.50 -11.41
N ASP A 198 12.04 -26.64 -10.57
CA ASP A 198 12.93 -27.81 -10.61
C ASP A 198 12.89 -28.50 -9.24
N PRO A 199 12.04 -29.52 -9.06
CA PRO A 199 12.07 -30.40 -7.90
C PRO A 199 13.13 -31.48 -8.13
N SER A 200 14.39 -31.20 -7.85
CA SER A 200 15.42 -32.23 -7.73
C SER A 200 15.96 -32.34 -6.32
#